data_652964b75f6412a15b055ade60a87200
#
_entry.id   652964b75f6412a15b055ade60a87200
#
_cell.length_a   1.000
_cell.length_b   1.000
_cell.length_c   1.000
_cell.angle_alpha   90.00
_cell.angle_beta   90.00
_cell.angle_gamma   90.00
#
_symmetry.space_group_name_H-M   'P 1'
#
loop_
_entity.id
_entity.type
_entity.pdbx_description
1 polymer ?
#
loop_
_entity_poly.entity_id
_entity_poly.type
_entity_poly.pdbx_seq_one_letter_code
_entity_poly.pdbx_strand_id
1 'polypeptide(L)'
;MTLSWMLSACIYPCIIGPDFWGLIHGDWKMCNDGKMQSPVNIDPAQLLYDPHLLPLKFADNIVEAVFENTGQLPIATIKDSPKHPTINITGGPTAPYTYRLHQIIVHFGRTDEGEKGSEHTVDRVRFPAELQILAYNADLYANFSVAQLAPRGLLAVSIIIDIGKTTTVELRRLTVASQSIPFKGRQTNISDIRPADLLPKTSHYVTYEGSLTFPGCHETVTWVILNNPIYITNDDLQIWNELQQTEKQQSSPAYMTPAYRPLRPLNGRLLRTNINVGNKESSNQASCPSNIYVEMGYRSNPGRTKRNDSATKRYIREAEVFEIDSITPDSEIRGTSF
;
A
#
# COMPACT_ATOMS: atom_id res chain seq x y z
N MET A 1 16.95 -13.16 16.70
CA MET A 1 16.87 -12.06 17.69
C MET A 1 15.67 -11.23 17.32
N THR A 2 14.68 -11.23 18.17
CA THR A 2 13.40 -10.57 17.93
C THR A 2 13.57 -9.05 17.94
N LEU A 3 12.99 -8.35 16.96
CA LEU A 3 12.91 -6.88 16.79
C LEU A 3 12.39 -6.12 18.05
N SER A 4 12.09 -6.83 19.11
CA SER A 4 11.40 -6.36 20.30
C SER A 4 12.18 -5.37 21.19
N TRP A 5 13.50 -5.23 21.04
CA TRP A 5 14.31 -4.50 22.01
C TRP A 5 14.68 -3.06 21.63
N MET A 6 14.43 -2.60 20.41
CA MET A 6 14.97 -1.31 19.95
C MET A 6 13.96 -0.19 19.68
N LEU A 7 12.69 -0.39 20.01
CA LEU A 7 11.64 0.50 19.52
C LEU A 7 10.94 1.31 20.60
N SER A 8 11.66 1.66 21.66
CA SER A 8 11.12 2.42 22.82
C SER A 8 11.24 3.94 22.70
N ALA A 9 11.70 4.47 21.57
CA ALA A 9 11.90 5.91 21.43
C ALA A 9 11.32 6.42 20.11
N CYS A 10 10.69 7.58 20.17
CA CYS A 10 10.11 8.36 19.06
C CYS A 10 10.76 8.10 17.70
N ILE A 11 9.98 7.64 16.73
CA ILE A 11 10.50 7.34 15.38
C ILE A 11 10.38 8.52 14.44
N TYR A 12 9.50 9.46 14.73
CA TYR A 12 9.25 10.69 13.99
C TYR A 12 8.84 11.82 14.95
N PRO A 13 9.44 12.95 15.02
CA PRO A 13 10.67 13.57 14.51
C PRO A 13 11.76 13.69 15.58
N CYS A 14 12.30 12.58 16.10
CA CYS A 14 13.34 12.58 17.11
C CYS A 14 14.71 12.19 16.52
N ILE A 15 15.76 12.28 17.34
CA ILE A 15 17.13 11.84 17.07
C ILE A 15 17.23 10.37 16.59
N ILE A 16 16.12 9.61 16.63
CA ILE A 16 16.00 8.20 16.25
C ILE A 16 15.14 8.01 14.97
N GLY A 17 14.82 9.09 14.27
CA GLY A 17 14.07 9.04 13.02
C GLY A 17 14.82 8.32 11.88
N PRO A 18 14.13 8.11 10.73
CA PRO A 18 14.65 7.34 9.60
C PRO A 18 16.00 7.76 9.07
N ASP A 19 16.37 9.03 9.24
CA ASP A 19 17.66 9.56 8.78
C ASP A 19 18.84 9.12 9.68
N PHE A 20 18.56 8.62 10.87
CA PHE A 20 19.56 8.18 11.83
C PHE A 20 19.64 6.66 11.99
N TRP A 21 18.76 5.88 11.38
CA TRP A 21 18.70 4.42 11.56
C TRP A 21 20.05 3.74 11.32
N GLY A 22 20.74 4.07 10.24
CA GLY A 22 22.04 3.48 9.92
C GLY A 22 23.18 3.90 10.85
N LEU A 23 22.98 4.93 11.69
CA LEU A 23 23.94 5.39 12.70
C LEU A 23 23.70 4.73 14.07
N ILE A 24 22.47 4.32 14.35
CA ILE A 24 22.04 3.80 15.65
C ILE A 24 22.44 2.33 15.81
N HIS A 25 22.34 1.53 14.73
CA HIS A 25 22.58 0.11 14.77
C HIS A 25 23.38 -0.38 13.55
N GLY A 26 24.44 -1.15 13.79
CA GLY A 26 25.34 -1.63 12.73
C GLY A 26 24.63 -2.46 11.65
N ASP A 27 23.63 -3.27 12.01
CA ASP A 27 22.84 -4.07 11.07
C ASP A 27 21.93 -3.21 10.19
N TRP A 28 21.71 -1.93 10.53
CA TRP A 28 20.87 -1.00 9.77
C TRP A 28 21.68 -0.04 8.87
N LYS A 29 22.97 -0.29 8.75
CA LYS A 29 23.89 0.53 7.94
C LYS A 29 23.38 0.77 6.51
N MET A 30 22.66 -0.20 5.93
CA MET A 30 22.06 -0.10 4.62
C MET A 30 21.04 1.06 4.51
N CYS A 31 20.43 1.48 5.62
CA CYS A 31 19.50 2.63 5.63
C CYS A 31 20.18 3.95 5.19
N ASN A 32 21.48 4.09 5.46
CA ASN A 32 22.27 5.27 5.09
C ASN A 32 23.11 5.04 3.82
N ASP A 33 23.76 3.89 3.74
CA ASP A 33 24.75 3.60 2.69
C ASP A 33 24.10 3.07 1.40
N GLY A 34 22.88 2.55 1.49
CA GLY A 34 22.15 1.96 0.38
C GLY A 34 21.89 2.95 -0.75
N LYS A 35 21.90 2.45 -1.99
CA LYS A 35 21.72 3.24 -3.20
C LYS A 35 20.37 3.02 -3.87
N MET A 36 19.67 1.93 -3.52
CA MET A 36 18.36 1.60 -4.04
C MET A 36 17.26 1.72 -2.98
N GLN A 37 17.36 2.74 -2.14
CA GLN A 37 16.46 2.93 -1.01
C GLN A 37 15.04 3.35 -1.43
N SER A 38 14.05 2.95 -0.61
CA SER A 38 12.62 3.26 -0.72
C SER A 38 12.14 4.07 0.51
N PRO A 39 11.01 4.79 0.42
CA PRO A 39 10.13 4.97 -0.75
C PRO A 39 10.68 6.01 -1.73
N VAL A 40 10.07 6.08 -2.93
CA VAL A 40 10.43 7.06 -3.97
C VAL A 40 9.20 7.88 -4.42
N ASN A 41 9.47 8.99 -5.09
CA ASN A 41 8.42 9.70 -5.83
C ASN A 41 8.21 9.04 -7.19
N ILE A 42 6.97 8.72 -7.53
CA ILE A 42 6.57 8.27 -8.85
C ILE A 42 6.30 9.51 -9.72
N ASP A 43 7.23 9.82 -10.61
CA ASP A 43 7.05 10.89 -11.59
C ASP A 43 6.46 10.30 -12.88
N PRO A 44 5.20 10.60 -13.21
CA PRO A 44 4.56 10.08 -14.40
C PRO A 44 5.30 10.41 -15.71
N ALA A 45 6.05 11.51 -15.75
CA ALA A 45 6.83 11.90 -16.92
C ALA A 45 8.10 11.04 -17.12
N GLN A 46 8.52 10.30 -16.10
CA GLN A 46 9.72 9.45 -16.14
C GLN A 46 9.38 7.96 -16.27
N LEU A 47 8.09 7.60 -16.42
CA LEU A 47 7.69 6.21 -16.57
C LEU A 47 8.09 5.64 -17.92
N LEU A 48 8.76 4.49 -17.88
CA LEU A 48 9.11 3.71 -19.05
C LEU A 48 8.08 2.60 -19.28
N TYR A 49 7.37 2.65 -20.39
CA TYR A 49 6.45 1.57 -20.79
C TYR A 49 7.22 0.30 -21.13
N ASP A 50 6.82 -0.80 -20.49
CA ASP A 50 7.35 -2.13 -20.73
C ASP A 50 6.20 -3.10 -21.07
N PRO A 51 6.07 -3.51 -22.36
CA PRO A 51 4.99 -4.38 -22.82
C PRO A 51 5.07 -5.81 -22.26
N HIS A 52 6.20 -6.20 -21.67
CA HIS A 52 6.39 -7.52 -21.08
C HIS A 52 5.93 -7.62 -19.62
N LEU A 53 5.55 -6.51 -19.02
CA LEU A 53 5.00 -6.50 -17.67
C LEU A 53 3.57 -7.06 -17.66
N LEU A 54 3.44 -8.29 -17.17
CA LEU A 54 2.17 -8.99 -17.06
C LEU A 54 1.38 -8.49 -15.83
N PRO A 55 0.04 -8.64 -15.82
CA PRO A 55 -0.75 -8.39 -14.62
C PRO A 55 -0.31 -9.28 -13.45
N LEU A 56 -0.37 -8.72 -12.23
CA LEU A 56 -0.24 -9.50 -11.00
C LEU A 56 -1.47 -10.39 -10.81
N LYS A 57 -1.24 -11.59 -10.29
CA LYS A 57 -2.30 -12.55 -9.94
C LYS A 57 -2.15 -12.92 -8.48
N PHE A 58 -3.18 -12.64 -7.69
CA PHE A 58 -3.30 -13.06 -6.31
C PHE A 58 -4.15 -14.32 -6.24
N ALA A 59 -3.74 -15.29 -5.43
CA ALA A 59 -4.61 -16.40 -5.08
C ALA A 59 -5.79 -15.86 -4.26
N ASP A 60 -7.00 -16.21 -4.69
CA ASP A 60 -8.25 -15.78 -4.04
C ASP A 60 -8.62 -16.72 -2.89
N ASN A 61 -7.84 -16.64 -1.82
CA ASN A 61 -8.02 -17.47 -0.63
C ASN A 61 -8.28 -16.58 0.60
N ILE A 62 -8.99 -17.16 1.56
CA ILE A 62 -9.21 -16.58 2.89
C ILE A 62 -8.09 -17.05 3.81
N VAL A 63 -7.56 -16.16 4.62
CA VAL A 63 -6.49 -16.44 5.57
C VAL A 63 -6.78 -15.85 6.96
N GLU A 64 -6.08 -16.37 7.96
CA GLU A 64 -6.01 -15.78 9.30
C GLU A 64 -4.75 -14.93 9.44
N ALA A 65 -4.85 -13.84 10.19
CA ALA A 65 -3.72 -12.99 10.52
C ALA A 65 -3.70 -12.65 12.01
N VAL A 66 -2.50 -12.43 12.56
CA VAL A 66 -2.31 -11.73 13.82
C VAL A 66 -2.06 -10.28 13.51
N PHE A 67 -2.93 -9.40 13.98
CA PHE A 67 -2.81 -7.97 13.81
C PHE A 67 -2.26 -7.34 15.08
N GLU A 68 -1.16 -6.64 14.96
CA GLU A 68 -0.38 -6.12 16.07
C GLU A 68 -0.13 -4.62 15.92
N ASN A 69 -0.25 -3.88 17.01
CA ASN A 69 0.34 -2.57 17.16
C ASN A 69 1.80 -2.72 17.61
N THR A 70 2.73 -2.54 16.67
CA THR A 70 4.17 -2.66 16.98
C THR A 70 4.75 -1.45 17.73
N GLY A 71 3.94 -0.40 17.92
CA GLY A 71 4.38 0.91 18.43
C GLY A 71 4.92 1.83 17.34
N GLN A 72 4.99 1.36 16.10
CA GLN A 72 5.42 2.11 14.91
C GLN A 72 4.38 2.06 13.81
N LEU A 73 3.89 0.87 13.52
CA LEU A 73 2.93 0.56 12.49
C LEU A 73 2.01 -0.57 12.96
N PRO A 74 0.74 -0.56 12.57
CA PRO A 74 -0.10 -1.74 12.68
C PRO A 74 0.25 -2.72 11.55
N ILE A 75 0.53 -3.97 11.92
CA ILE A 75 0.98 -5.02 11.00
C ILE A 75 0.10 -6.26 11.18
N ALA A 76 -0.50 -6.72 10.10
CA ALA A 76 -1.15 -8.02 10.04
C ALA A 76 -0.18 -9.07 9.49
N THR A 77 0.28 -9.99 10.33
CA THR A 77 1.11 -11.12 9.93
C THR A 77 0.23 -12.31 9.64
N ILE A 78 0.33 -12.85 8.43
CA ILE A 78 -0.46 -13.99 7.99
C ILE A 78 -0.02 -15.24 8.76
N LYS A 79 -0.98 -15.98 9.34
CA LYS A 79 -0.72 -17.23 9.99
C LYS A 79 -0.48 -18.33 8.98
N ASP A 80 0.61 -19.04 9.12
CA ASP A 80 0.81 -20.29 8.42
C ASP A 80 -0.04 -21.38 9.13
N SER A 81 -1.19 -21.69 8.54
CA SER A 81 -2.17 -22.61 9.13
C SER A 81 -2.53 -23.71 8.17
N PRO A 82 -2.55 -24.99 8.62
CA PRO A 82 -3.01 -26.09 7.78
C PRO A 82 -4.48 -25.98 7.35
N LYS A 83 -5.26 -25.12 8.01
CA LYS A 83 -6.69 -24.91 7.69
C LYS A 83 -6.92 -23.93 6.56
N HIS A 84 -5.95 -23.05 6.31
CA HIS A 84 -6.08 -22.03 5.29
C HIS A 84 -4.94 -22.17 4.28
N PRO A 85 -5.25 -22.13 2.98
CA PRO A 85 -4.23 -22.16 1.93
C PRO A 85 -3.41 -20.89 2.00
N THR A 86 -2.15 -20.98 1.60
CA THR A 86 -1.27 -19.82 1.49
C THR A 86 -1.71 -18.91 0.33
N ILE A 87 -1.51 -17.61 0.47
CA ILE A 87 -1.74 -16.66 -0.61
C ILE A 87 -0.47 -16.57 -1.46
N ASN A 88 -0.56 -17.07 -2.66
CA ASN A 88 0.51 -16.96 -3.65
C ASN A 88 0.22 -15.80 -4.60
N ILE A 89 1.29 -15.04 -4.90
CA ILE A 89 1.29 -13.92 -5.84
C ILE A 89 2.21 -14.31 -6.99
N THR A 90 1.71 -14.22 -8.22
CA THR A 90 2.45 -14.59 -9.44
C THR A 90 2.27 -13.52 -10.52
N GLY A 91 3.06 -13.61 -11.58
CA GLY A 91 3.02 -12.64 -12.68
C GLY A 91 3.74 -11.34 -12.33
N GLY A 92 3.33 -10.23 -12.95
CA GLY A 92 3.96 -8.93 -12.74
C GLY A 92 5.45 -8.91 -13.12
N PRO A 93 6.22 -8.02 -12.48
CA PRO A 93 7.65 -7.88 -12.73
C PRO A 93 8.49 -9.03 -12.15
N THR A 94 7.89 -9.89 -11.34
CA THR A 94 8.57 -10.96 -10.59
C THR A 94 8.47 -12.33 -11.26
N ALA A 95 7.75 -12.44 -12.39
CA ALA A 95 7.68 -13.68 -13.16
C ALA A 95 9.09 -14.18 -13.55
N PRO A 96 9.33 -15.51 -13.53
CA PRO A 96 8.34 -16.58 -13.36
C PRO A 96 8.11 -17.04 -11.91
N TYR A 97 8.66 -16.36 -10.91
CA TYR A 97 8.64 -16.80 -9.52
C TYR A 97 7.28 -16.65 -8.85
N THR A 98 7.06 -17.49 -7.83
CA THR A 98 5.90 -17.43 -6.92
C THR A 98 6.31 -16.77 -5.61
N TYR A 99 5.59 -15.72 -5.24
CA TYR A 99 5.78 -15.04 -3.96
C TYR A 99 4.65 -15.39 -3.00
N ARG A 100 5.01 -15.73 -1.76
CA ARG A 100 4.04 -16.05 -0.70
C ARG A 100 3.82 -14.84 0.19
N LEU A 101 2.56 -14.44 0.34
CA LEU A 101 2.16 -13.35 1.23
C LEU A 101 2.59 -13.64 2.66
N HIS A 102 3.20 -12.66 3.32
CA HIS A 102 3.66 -12.74 4.70
C HIS A 102 3.02 -11.70 5.61
N GLN A 103 2.99 -10.43 5.19
CA GLN A 103 2.49 -9.34 6.02
C GLN A 103 1.69 -8.32 5.20
N ILE A 104 0.77 -7.65 5.91
CA ILE A 104 0.06 -6.46 5.44
C ILE A 104 0.37 -5.35 6.44
N ILE A 105 0.97 -4.26 5.96
CA ILE A 105 1.41 -3.12 6.77
C ILE A 105 0.57 -1.90 6.39
N VAL A 106 0.18 -1.10 7.38
CA VAL A 106 -0.60 0.11 7.15
C VAL A 106 0.23 1.34 7.54
N HIS A 107 0.39 2.26 6.58
CA HIS A 107 0.96 3.59 6.78
C HIS A 107 -0.13 4.64 6.70
N PHE A 108 -0.15 5.61 7.60
CA PHE A 108 -1.20 6.63 7.65
C PHE A 108 -0.68 7.95 8.26
N GLY A 109 -1.36 9.04 7.92
CA GLY A 109 -1.08 10.38 8.44
C GLY A 109 -2.20 10.89 9.33
N ARG A 110 -2.01 12.08 9.90
CA ARG A 110 -2.99 12.75 10.76
C ARG A 110 -3.99 13.53 9.93
N THR A 111 -5.26 13.28 10.19
CA THR A 111 -6.37 13.97 9.51
C THR A 111 -6.57 15.39 9.99
N ASP A 112 -6.41 15.63 11.29
CA ASP A 112 -6.61 16.92 11.96
C ASP A 112 -5.55 17.98 11.61
N GLU A 113 -4.34 17.56 11.26
CA GLU A 113 -3.24 18.45 10.87
C GLU A 113 -3.05 18.51 9.34
N GLY A 114 -3.92 17.86 8.57
CA GLY A 114 -3.80 17.77 7.11
C GLY A 114 -2.57 16.98 6.64
N GLU A 115 -1.90 16.28 7.56
CA GLU A 115 -0.76 15.43 7.25
C GLU A 115 -1.21 14.16 6.55
N LYS A 116 -0.53 13.86 5.47
CA LYS A 116 -0.74 12.66 4.67
C LYS A 116 0.33 11.64 5.00
N GLY A 117 -0.03 10.35 4.95
CA GLY A 117 0.78 9.27 5.50
C GLY A 117 1.24 8.20 4.53
N SER A 118 0.99 8.33 3.20
CA SER A 118 1.55 7.37 2.26
C SER A 118 3.07 7.45 2.22
N GLU A 119 3.75 6.35 2.05
CA GLU A 119 5.21 6.34 1.89
C GLU A 119 5.59 6.82 0.49
N HIS A 120 5.01 6.21 -0.56
CA HIS A 120 5.19 6.67 -1.92
C HIS A 120 4.39 7.96 -2.19
N THR A 121 4.90 8.75 -3.13
CA THR A 121 4.20 9.92 -3.67
C THR A 121 4.04 9.76 -5.17
N VAL A 122 2.99 10.36 -5.74
CA VAL A 122 2.80 10.45 -7.19
C VAL A 122 2.82 11.91 -7.57
N ASP A 123 3.68 12.28 -8.50
CA ASP A 123 3.94 13.69 -8.90
C ASP A 123 4.17 14.61 -7.67
N ARG A 124 4.93 14.10 -6.69
CA ARG A 124 5.25 14.75 -5.41
C ARG A 124 4.06 14.97 -4.46
N VAL A 125 2.89 14.43 -4.78
CA VAL A 125 1.73 14.48 -3.89
C VAL A 125 1.70 13.23 -3.03
N ARG A 126 1.61 13.43 -1.72
CA ARG A 126 1.41 12.38 -0.71
C ARG A 126 -0.07 12.16 -0.47
N PHE A 127 -0.47 10.93 -0.18
CA PHE A 127 -1.86 10.53 0.06
C PHE A 127 -2.12 10.28 1.55
N PRO A 128 -3.40 10.22 1.97
CA PRO A 128 -3.77 10.03 3.38
C PRO A 128 -3.16 8.79 4.01
N ALA A 129 -3.11 7.67 3.27
CA ALA A 129 -2.55 6.43 3.77
C ALA A 129 -2.02 5.55 2.61
N GLU A 130 -1.29 4.49 2.97
CA GLU A 130 -0.79 3.46 2.06
C GLU A 130 -0.84 2.11 2.75
N LEU A 131 -1.32 1.10 2.05
CA LEU A 131 -1.27 -0.28 2.49
C LEU A 131 -0.19 -1.01 1.70
N GLN A 132 0.67 -1.74 2.39
CA GLN A 132 1.76 -2.50 1.78
C GLN A 132 1.56 -3.98 2.05
N ILE A 133 1.48 -4.77 0.99
CA ILE A 133 1.44 -6.23 1.03
C ILE A 133 2.85 -6.74 0.77
N LEU A 134 3.47 -7.34 1.80
CA LEU A 134 4.80 -7.94 1.70
C LEU A 134 4.69 -9.44 1.47
N ALA A 135 5.40 -9.92 0.45
CA ALA A 135 5.50 -11.34 0.12
C ALA A 135 6.96 -11.73 -0.10
N TYR A 136 7.31 -12.97 0.17
CA TYR A 136 8.65 -13.49 -0.06
C TYR A 136 8.67 -14.53 -1.19
N ASN A 137 9.78 -14.62 -1.90
CA ASN A 137 10.00 -15.58 -2.97
C ASN A 137 10.06 -17.01 -2.41
N ALA A 138 8.96 -17.74 -2.55
CA ALA A 138 8.81 -19.08 -1.99
C ALA A 138 9.49 -20.17 -2.85
N ASP A 139 9.85 -19.85 -4.09
CA ASP A 139 10.59 -20.78 -4.97
C ASP A 139 12.08 -20.81 -4.64
N LEU A 140 12.63 -19.68 -4.15
CA LEU A 140 14.06 -19.57 -3.86
C LEU A 140 14.38 -19.67 -2.35
N TYR A 141 13.45 -19.29 -1.48
CA TYR A 141 13.74 -19.14 -0.05
C TYR A 141 12.68 -19.81 0.83
N ALA A 142 13.15 -20.45 1.90
CA ALA A 142 12.30 -21.23 2.79
C ALA A 142 11.31 -20.38 3.63
N ASN A 143 11.68 -19.12 3.91
CA ASN A 143 10.86 -18.22 4.72
C ASN A 143 11.24 -16.75 4.48
N PHE A 144 10.41 -15.84 5.02
CA PHE A 144 10.59 -14.40 4.91
C PHE A 144 11.93 -13.91 5.49
N SER A 145 12.36 -14.44 6.65
CA SER A 145 13.59 -14.00 7.32
C SER A 145 14.86 -14.26 6.51
N VAL A 146 14.89 -15.32 5.73
CA VAL A 146 15.98 -15.60 4.79
C VAL A 146 15.85 -14.74 3.54
N ALA A 147 14.64 -14.67 2.98
CA ALA A 147 14.38 -13.95 1.74
C ALA A 147 14.67 -12.45 1.85
N GLN A 148 14.36 -11.81 2.99
CA GLN A 148 14.57 -10.37 3.17
C GLN A 148 16.04 -9.93 3.05
N LEU A 149 16.98 -10.85 3.20
CA LEU A 149 18.43 -10.59 3.11
C LEU A 149 19.01 -10.97 1.74
N ALA A 150 18.18 -11.52 0.85
CA ALA A 150 18.64 -12.19 -0.35
C ALA A 150 18.12 -11.52 -1.64
N PRO A 151 18.86 -11.56 -2.76
CA PRO A 151 18.44 -10.98 -4.02
C PRO A 151 17.10 -11.55 -4.51
N ARG A 152 16.22 -10.68 -5.07
CA ARG A 152 14.86 -11.06 -5.50
C ARG A 152 14.04 -11.73 -4.40
N GLY A 153 14.37 -11.42 -3.15
CA GLY A 153 13.76 -12.08 -2.01
C GLY A 153 12.35 -11.62 -1.74
N LEU A 154 12.06 -10.35 -1.94
CA LEU A 154 10.79 -9.75 -1.56
C LEU A 154 10.04 -9.11 -2.74
N LEU A 155 8.73 -9.22 -2.68
CA LEU A 155 7.77 -8.44 -3.46
C LEU A 155 6.97 -7.58 -2.48
N ALA A 156 6.89 -6.28 -2.74
CA ALA A 156 6.02 -5.37 -2.02
C ALA A 156 4.98 -4.77 -2.98
N VAL A 157 3.70 -4.96 -2.67
CA VAL A 157 2.60 -4.34 -3.42
C VAL A 157 2.06 -3.18 -2.60
N SER A 158 2.24 -1.97 -3.12
CA SER A 158 1.76 -0.72 -2.54
C SER A 158 0.40 -0.37 -3.12
N ILE A 159 -0.54 -0.12 -2.23
CA ILE A 159 -1.92 0.28 -2.52
C ILE A 159 -2.14 1.62 -1.85
N ILE A 160 -2.24 2.67 -2.64
CA ILE A 160 -2.53 4.00 -2.14
C ILE A 160 -3.97 4.07 -1.64
N ILE A 161 -4.17 4.74 -0.52
CA ILE A 161 -5.48 4.96 0.10
C ILE A 161 -5.79 6.45 0.04
N ASP A 162 -6.94 6.80 -0.55
CA ASP A 162 -7.45 8.17 -0.60
C ASP A 162 -8.77 8.29 0.15
N ILE A 163 -9.18 9.51 0.47
CA ILE A 163 -10.44 9.76 1.17
C ILE A 163 -11.61 9.56 0.21
N GLY A 164 -12.58 8.77 0.66
CA GLY A 164 -13.81 8.48 -0.07
C GLY A 164 -15.07 8.55 0.79
N LYS A 165 -16.20 8.31 0.18
CA LYS A 165 -17.51 8.27 0.86
C LYS A 165 -17.72 6.99 1.66
N THR A 166 -17.06 5.90 1.23
CA THR A 166 -17.20 4.57 1.83
C THR A 166 -15.84 3.90 1.96
N THR A 167 -15.67 3.09 2.99
CA THR A 167 -14.51 2.22 3.17
C THR A 167 -14.84 0.82 2.64
N THR A 168 -13.95 0.22 1.84
CA THR A 168 -14.14 -1.16 1.37
C THR A 168 -14.20 -2.13 2.54
N VAL A 169 -14.92 -3.25 2.36
CA VAL A 169 -15.20 -4.21 3.44
C VAL A 169 -13.91 -4.74 4.09
N GLU A 170 -12.95 -5.18 3.28
CA GLU A 170 -11.69 -5.74 3.80
C GLU A 170 -10.80 -4.68 4.47
N LEU A 171 -10.78 -3.46 3.96
CA LEU A 171 -10.08 -2.35 4.61
C LEU A 171 -10.73 -2.01 5.95
N ARG A 172 -12.06 -2.06 6.02
CA ARG A 172 -12.81 -1.84 7.26
C ARG A 172 -12.58 -2.91 8.31
N ARG A 173 -12.28 -4.15 7.93
CA ARG A 173 -11.84 -5.19 8.87
C ARG A 173 -10.56 -4.79 9.60
N LEU A 174 -9.60 -4.17 8.89
CA LEU A 174 -8.37 -3.68 9.49
C LEU A 174 -8.62 -2.49 10.43
N THR A 175 -9.47 -1.53 10.03
CA THR A 175 -9.79 -0.37 10.90
C THR A 175 -10.53 -0.81 12.16
N VAL A 176 -11.52 -1.69 12.05
CA VAL A 176 -12.24 -2.23 13.21
C VAL A 176 -11.31 -3.04 14.13
N ALA A 177 -10.45 -3.87 13.57
CA ALA A 177 -9.47 -4.63 14.35
C ALA A 177 -8.49 -3.72 15.11
N SER A 178 -8.17 -2.55 14.55
CA SER A 178 -7.30 -1.55 15.19
C SER A 178 -7.83 -1.04 16.52
N GLN A 179 -9.15 -1.00 16.71
CA GLN A 179 -9.76 -0.59 17.98
C GLN A 179 -9.41 -1.53 19.14
N SER A 180 -9.04 -2.77 18.85
CA SER A 180 -8.63 -3.77 19.85
C SER A 180 -7.12 -3.69 20.20
N ILE A 181 -6.35 -2.89 19.45
CA ILE A 181 -4.88 -2.77 19.61
C ILE A 181 -4.42 -1.32 19.80
N PRO A 182 -5.04 -0.52 20.68
CA PRO A 182 -4.75 0.90 20.80
C PRO A 182 -3.32 1.20 21.27
N PHE A 183 -2.65 0.25 21.94
CA PHE A 183 -1.32 0.42 22.53
C PHE A 183 -0.31 -0.54 21.94
N LYS A 184 0.97 -0.15 21.99
CA LYS A 184 2.10 -0.98 21.59
C LYS A 184 2.08 -2.35 22.24
N GLY A 185 2.37 -3.39 21.44
CA GLY A 185 2.40 -4.78 21.86
C GLY A 185 1.02 -5.43 22.00
N ARG A 186 -0.07 -4.70 21.78
CA ARG A 186 -1.41 -5.30 21.72
C ARG A 186 -1.59 -6.02 20.39
N GLN A 187 -2.22 -7.18 20.48
CA GLN A 187 -2.49 -8.06 19.34
C GLN A 187 -3.94 -8.49 19.32
N THR A 188 -4.49 -8.68 18.14
CA THR A 188 -5.80 -9.31 17.92
C THR A 188 -5.73 -10.26 16.72
N ASN A 189 -6.61 -11.25 16.67
CA ASN A 189 -6.71 -12.12 15.51
C ASN A 189 -7.75 -11.58 14.54
N ILE A 190 -7.39 -11.54 13.27
CA ILE A 190 -8.34 -11.33 12.18
C ILE A 190 -8.55 -12.68 11.51
N SER A 191 -9.75 -13.23 11.65
CA SER A 191 -10.21 -14.38 10.88
C SER A 191 -10.79 -13.90 9.56
N ASP A 192 -10.76 -14.76 8.57
CA ASP A 192 -11.49 -14.58 7.31
C ASP A 192 -11.13 -13.33 6.50
N ILE A 193 -9.85 -12.89 6.56
CA ILE A 193 -9.36 -11.82 5.68
C ILE A 193 -9.08 -12.39 4.28
N ARG A 194 -9.54 -11.66 3.25
CA ARG A 194 -9.31 -11.96 1.84
C ARG A 194 -8.41 -10.88 1.23
N PRO A 195 -7.09 -11.08 1.18
CA PRO A 195 -6.16 -10.05 0.71
C PRO A 195 -6.40 -9.60 -0.74
N ALA A 196 -6.98 -10.44 -1.58
CA ALA A 196 -7.36 -10.06 -2.95
C ALA A 196 -8.41 -8.93 -2.99
N ASP A 197 -9.29 -8.85 -1.99
CA ASP A 197 -10.34 -7.82 -1.90
C ASP A 197 -9.82 -6.46 -1.38
N LEU A 198 -8.56 -6.41 -0.94
CA LEU A 198 -7.85 -5.15 -0.66
C LEU A 198 -7.31 -4.46 -1.92
N LEU A 199 -7.28 -5.17 -3.05
CA LEU A 199 -6.73 -4.65 -4.28
C LEU A 199 -7.75 -3.76 -5.01
N PRO A 200 -7.32 -2.61 -5.58
CA PRO A 200 -8.17 -1.84 -6.48
C PRO A 200 -8.43 -2.63 -7.77
N LYS A 201 -9.54 -2.34 -8.43
CA LYS A 201 -9.89 -2.93 -9.73
C LYS A 201 -9.00 -2.36 -10.84
N THR A 202 -7.75 -2.80 -10.89
CA THR A 202 -6.80 -2.41 -11.94
C THR A 202 -5.80 -3.52 -12.22
N SER A 203 -5.38 -3.64 -13.47
CA SER A 203 -4.23 -4.46 -13.88
C SER A 203 -2.97 -3.63 -14.10
N HIS A 204 -3.09 -2.29 -13.99
CA HIS A 204 -2.02 -1.35 -14.27
C HIS A 204 -1.24 -1.02 -12.99
N TYR A 205 0.07 -0.89 -13.14
CA TYR A 205 0.97 -0.57 -12.04
C TYR A 205 2.26 0.08 -12.52
N VAL A 206 2.98 0.64 -11.56
CA VAL A 206 4.37 1.06 -11.71
C VAL A 206 5.26 0.13 -10.89
N THR A 207 6.43 -0.21 -11.39
CA THR A 207 7.38 -1.09 -10.69
C THR A 207 8.80 -0.53 -10.72
N TYR A 208 9.53 -0.80 -9.63
CA TYR A 208 10.95 -0.46 -9.50
C TYR A 208 11.63 -1.37 -8.47
N GLU A 209 12.95 -1.49 -8.55
CA GLU A 209 13.75 -2.20 -7.54
C GLU A 209 14.12 -1.26 -6.40
N GLY A 210 13.89 -1.72 -5.17
CA GLY A 210 14.06 -0.89 -3.99
C GLY A 210 14.38 -1.66 -2.71
N SER A 211 14.06 -1.03 -1.59
CA SER A 211 14.35 -1.55 -0.26
C SER A 211 13.10 -1.68 0.61
N LEU A 212 13.24 -2.38 1.73
CA LEU A 212 12.31 -2.22 2.84
C LEU A 212 12.34 -0.76 3.34
N THR A 213 11.19 -0.24 3.77
CA THR A 213 11.02 1.13 4.25
C THR A 213 11.11 1.25 5.78
N PHE A 214 11.48 0.18 6.46
CA PHE A 214 11.70 0.08 7.90
C PHE A 214 13.13 -0.40 8.22
N PRO A 215 13.59 -0.33 9.49
CA PRO A 215 14.97 -0.65 9.88
C PRO A 215 15.50 -1.98 9.37
N GLY A 216 16.74 -1.97 8.90
CA GLY A 216 17.38 -2.98 8.06
C GLY A 216 17.51 -2.49 6.63
N CYS A 217 16.45 -1.87 6.07
CA CYS A 217 16.44 -1.18 4.76
C CYS A 217 17.09 -2.02 3.64
N HIS A 218 16.89 -3.36 3.69
CA HIS A 218 17.50 -4.29 2.74
C HIS A 218 17.01 -4.03 1.31
N GLU A 219 17.93 -3.92 0.37
CA GLU A 219 17.68 -3.63 -1.05
C GLU A 219 17.35 -4.89 -1.84
N THR A 220 16.33 -5.59 -1.41
CA THR A 220 15.91 -6.91 -1.90
C THR A 220 14.47 -6.94 -2.38
N VAL A 221 13.85 -5.75 -2.50
CA VAL A 221 12.41 -5.60 -2.75
C VAL A 221 12.15 -5.18 -4.19
N THR A 222 11.33 -5.95 -4.90
CA THR A 222 10.67 -5.48 -6.11
C THR A 222 9.34 -4.83 -5.71
N TRP A 223 9.23 -3.53 -5.93
CA TRP A 223 8.03 -2.75 -5.65
C TRP A 223 7.06 -2.76 -6.81
N VAL A 224 5.77 -2.90 -6.49
CA VAL A 224 4.65 -2.75 -7.42
C VAL A 224 3.65 -1.77 -6.80
N ILE A 225 3.51 -0.60 -7.40
CA ILE A 225 2.56 0.42 -6.98
C ILE A 225 1.35 0.35 -7.92
N LEU A 226 0.19 -0.04 -7.40
CA LEU A 226 -1.03 -0.20 -8.19
C LEU A 226 -1.55 1.17 -8.65
N ASN A 227 -2.03 1.24 -9.88
CA ASN A 227 -2.37 2.52 -10.53
C ASN A 227 -3.64 3.19 -10.01
N ASN A 228 -4.48 2.51 -9.24
CA ASN A 228 -5.70 3.07 -8.67
C ASN A 228 -5.64 3.06 -7.15
N PRO A 229 -6.18 4.09 -6.46
CA PRO A 229 -6.35 4.05 -5.02
C PRO A 229 -7.53 3.15 -4.62
N ILE A 230 -7.51 2.73 -3.36
CA ILE A 230 -8.72 2.33 -2.64
C ILE A 230 -9.15 3.48 -1.72
N TYR A 231 -10.32 3.40 -1.15
CA TYR A 231 -10.90 4.53 -0.41
C TYR A 231 -11.20 4.18 1.04
N ILE A 232 -10.99 5.18 1.91
CA ILE A 232 -11.30 5.13 3.33
C ILE A 232 -12.12 6.38 3.72
N THR A 233 -13.07 6.25 4.64
CA THR A 233 -13.75 7.40 5.22
C THR A 233 -12.85 8.12 6.23
N ASN A 234 -13.12 9.40 6.49
CA ASN A 234 -12.40 10.14 7.55
C ASN A 234 -12.58 9.48 8.91
N ASP A 235 -13.78 8.97 9.22
CA ASP A 235 -14.07 8.31 10.49
C ASP A 235 -13.23 7.03 10.69
N ASP A 236 -13.13 6.20 9.63
CA ASP A 236 -12.31 5.00 9.68
C ASP A 236 -10.79 5.34 9.75
N LEU A 237 -10.35 6.40 9.06
CA LEU A 237 -8.94 6.85 9.16
C LEU A 237 -8.63 7.39 10.56
N GLN A 238 -9.59 8.06 11.22
CA GLN A 238 -9.44 8.54 12.57
C GLN A 238 -9.18 7.42 13.58
N ILE A 239 -9.73 6.21 13.37
CA ILE A 239 -9.43 5.04 14.21
C ILE A 239 -7.93 4.74 14.24
N TRP A 240 -7.25 4.82 13.09
CA TRP A 240 -5.81 4.63 13.04
C TRP A 240 -5.04 5.76 13.72
N ASN A 241 -5.54 7.01 13.64
CA ASN A 241 -4.91 8.16 14.29
C ASN A 241 -4.90 8.06 15.83
N GLU A 242 -5.77 7.22 16.40
CA GLU A 242 -5.83 6.98 17.85
C GLU A 242 -4.83 5.94 18.34
N LEU A 243 -4.16 5.23 17.43
CA LEU A 243 -3.13 4.26 17.79
C LEU A 243 -1.92 4.93 18.43
N GLN A 244 -1.43 4.35 19.54
CA GLN A 244 -0.36 4.91 20.34
C GLN A 244 0.92 4.08 20.25
N GLN A 245 2.06 4.77 20.36
CA GLN A 245 3.40 4.18 20.37
C GLN A 245 3.77 3.58 21.74
N THR A 246 2.96 3.81 22.77
CA THR A 246 3.22 3.41 24.15
C THR A 246 2.45 2.15 24.53
N GLU A 247 2.96 1.40 25.53
CA GLU A 247 2.35 0.14 25.99
C GLU A 247 1.05 0.35 26.78
N LYS A 248 0.81 1.58 27.25
CA LYS A 248 -0.37 1.96 28.04
C LYS A 248 -0.67 3.44 27.89
N GLN A 249 -1.87 3.83 28.31
CA GLN A 249 -2.29 5.22 28.35
C GLN A 249 -1.31 6.06 29.16
N GLN A 250 -0.94 7.23 28.62
CA GLN A 250 -0.13 8.25 29.25
C GLN A 250 -0.92 9.55 29.38
N SER A 251 -0.48 10.45 30.29
CA SER A 251 -1.06 11.78 30.45
C SER A 251 -0.92 12.65 29.19
N SER A 252 0.15 12.42 28.42
CA SER A 252 0.33 12.98 27.07
C SER A 252 0.41 11.81 26.10
N PRO A 253 -0.64 11.53 25.30
CA PRO A 253 -0.64 10.44 24.36
C PRO A 253 0.44 10.61 23.27
N ALA A 254 1.22 9.58 23.03
CA ALA A 254 2.18 9.52 21.93
C ALA A 254 1.54 8.74 20.77
N TYR A 255 0.92 9.47 19.86
CA TYR A 255 0.27 8.86 18.70
C TYR A 255 1.29 8.32 17.70
N MET A 256 0.88 7.33 16.91
CA MET A 256 1.74 6.61 15.96
C MET A 256 2.02 7.43 14.68
N THR A 257 1.36 8.55 14.51
CA THR A 257 1.45 9.39 13.30
C THR A 257 2.46 10.54 13.45
N PRO A 258 3.09 10.98 12.33
CA PRO A 258 3.05 10.39 11.00
C PRO A 258 3.94 9.14 10.89
N ALA A 259 3.47 8.12 10.20
CA ALA A 259 4.11 6.81 10.14
C ALA A 259 4.64 6.51 8.72
N TYR A 260 5.58 7.31 8.21
CA TYR A 260 6.22 7.10 6.91
C TYR A 260 7.70 7.51 6.90
N ARG A 261 8.49 6.88 6.04
CA ARG A 261 9.88 7.22 5.79
C ARG A 261 9.97 8.38 4.78
N PRO A 262 10.92 9.35 4.91
CA PRO A 262 11.20 10.34 3.89
C PRO A 262 11.53 9.71 2.54
N LEU A 263 11.15 10.39 1.44
CA LEU A 263 11.46 9.96 0.08
C LEU A 263 12.96 9.82 -0.12
N ARG A 264 13.34 8.78 -0.87
CA ARG A 264 14.73 8.51 -1.26
C ARG A 264 14.93 8.78 -2.75
N PRO A 265 16.12 9.19 -3.17
CA PRO A 265 16.41 9.47 -4.56
C PRO A 265 16.37 8.19 -5.40
N LEU A 266 15.95 8.30 -6.65
CA LEU A 266 15.93 7.17 -7.59
C LEU A 266 17.32 6.63 -7.91
N ASN A 267 18.36 7.47 -7.87
CA ASN A 267 19.75 7.08 -8.16
C ASN A 267 19.92 6.33 -9.49
N GLY A 268 19.24 6.80 -10.54
CA GLY A 268 19.29 6.19 -11.87
C GLY A 268 18.44 4.92 -12.05
N ARG A 269 17.67 4.51 -11.06
CA ARG A 269 16.72 3.41 -11.21
C ARG A 269 15.58 3.80 -12.16
N LEU A 270 15.12 2.81 -12.94
CA LEU A 270 14.02 2.99 -13.86
C LEU A 270 12.68 2.75 -13.15
N LEU A 271 11.72 3.62 -13.39
CA LEU A 271 10.31 3.40 -13.10
C LEU A 271 9.67 2.78 -14.35
N ARG A 272 9.35 1.48 -14.31
CA ARG A 272 8.69 0.78 -15.41
C ARG A 272 7.19 0.68 -15.15
N THR A 273 6.41 0.62 -16.23
CA THR A 273 4.95 0.49 -16.14
C THR A 273 4.39 -0.32 -17.29
N ASN A 274 3.27 -1.00 -17.06
CA ASN A 274 2.45 -1.61 -18.10
C ASN A 274 1.31 -0.70 -18.59
N ILE A 275 1.30 0.56 -18.19
CA ILE A 275 0.35 1.56 -18.68
C ILE A 275 0.80 2.01 -20.06
N ASN A 276 0.06 1.62 -21.11
CA ASN A 276 0.35 2.00 -22.48
C ASN A 276 -0.36 3.31 -22.85
N VAL A 277 0.38 4.39 -22.89
CA VAL A 277 -0.14 5.72 -23.28
C VAL A 277 -0.03 6.01 -24.79
N GLY A 278 0.60 5.10 -25.55
CA GLY A 278 0.88 5.30 -26.99
C GLY A 278 -0.22 4.82 -27.94
N ASN A 279 -1.17 4.00 -27.51
CA ASN A 279 -2.15 3.34 -28.39
C ASN A 279 -3.54 4.03 -28.38
N LYS A 280 -3.62 5.33 -28.60
CA LYS A 280 -4.84 5.89 -29.20
C LYS A 280 -4.61 5.96 -30.70
N GLU A 281 -5.17 4.98 -31.41
CA GLU A 281 -5.27 4.97 -32.86
C GLU A 281 -5.74 6.34 -33.38
N SER A 282 -5.04 6.82 -34.41
CA SER A 282 -5.34 8.04 -35.15
C SER A 282 -4.97 9.39 -34.52
N SER A 283 -3.73 9.75 -34.61
CA SER A 283 -3.27 11.02 -35.17
C SER A 283 -1.75 11.05 -35.24
N ASN A 284 -1.21 11.56 -36.34
CA ASN A 284 0.23 11.75 -36.64
C ASN A 284 0.93 12.73 -35.67
N GLN A 285 0.60 12.72 -34.38
CA GLN A 285 1.28 13.51 -33.37
C GLN A 285 1.99 12.60 -32.40
N ALA A 286 3.29 12.84 -32.27
CA ALA A 286 4.12 12.22 -31.23
C ALA A 286 3.42 12.28 -29.87
N SER A 287 3.29 11.14 -29.21
CA SER A 287 2.63 11.03 -27.91
C SER A 287 3.34 11.93 -26.89
N CYS A 288 2.73 13.06 -26.57
CA CYS A 288 3.23 13.96 -25.54
C CYS A 288 3.08 13.31 -24.15
N PRO A 289 4.03 13.54 -23.22
CA PRO A 289 3.96 13.07 -21.83
C PRO A 289 2.67 13.42 -21.08
N SER A 290 1.90 14.41 -21.57
CA SER A 290 0.61 14.80 -21.01
C SER A 290 -0.45 13.70 -20.97
N ASN A 291 -0.35 12.66 -21.82
CA ASN A 291 -1.35 11.59 -21.87
C ASN A 291 -1.21 10.61 -20.70
N ILE A 292 -0.01 10.47 -20.15
CA ILE A 292 0.21 9.55 -19.02
C ILE A 292 -0.53 9.98 -17.76
N TYR A 293 -0.70 11.29 -17.56
CA TYR A 293 -1.45 11.81 -16.40
C TYR A 293 -2.95 11.53 -16.48
N VAL A 294 -3.49 11.29 -17.68
CA VAL A 294 -4.90 10.93 -17.88
C VAL A 294 -5.13 9.46 -17.55
N GLU A 295 -4.15 8.60 -17.84
CA GLU A 295 -4.23 7.15 -17.58
C GLU A 295 -3.80 6.79 -16.15
N MET A 296 -3.16 7.71 -15.41
CA MET A 296 -2.88 7.52 -14.00
C MET A 296 -4.15 7.66 -13.17
N GLY A 297 -4.45 6.66 -12.36
CA GLY A 297 -5.62 6.63 -11.47
C GLY A 297 -5.56 7.60 -10.29
N TYR A 298 -4.45 8.34 -10.13
CA TYR A 298 -4.25 9.27 -9.02
C TYR A 298 -4.40 10.71 -9.44
N ARG A 299 -5.13 11.50 -8.67
CA ARG A 299 -5.26 12.94 -8.85
C ARG A 299 -4.11 13.67 -8.16
N SER A 300 -2.92 13.56 -8.72
CA SER A 300 -1.71 14.06 -8.08
C SER A 300 -1.53 15.58 -8.18
N ASN A 301 -2.03 16.24 -9.21
CA ASN A 301 -1.83 17.68 -9.42
C ASN A 301 -3.08 18.42 -9.90
N PRO A 302 -3.85 19.07 -8.99
CA PRO A 302 -5.07 19.81 -9.36
C PRO A 302 -4.85 20.95 -10.38
N GLY A 303 -3.65 21.49 -10.47
CA GLY A 303 -3.30 22.54 -11.44
C GLY A 303 -3.14 22.03 -12.87
N ARG A 304 -2.74 20.77 -13.07
CA ARG A 304 -2.60 20.13 -14.39
C ARG A 304 -3.93 19.58 -14.91
N THR A 305 -4.86 19.20 -14.05
CA THR A 305 -6.19 18.70 -14.43
C THR A 305 -7.10 19.77 -15.04
N LYS A 306 -6.85 21.06 -14.79
CA LYS A 306 -7.65 22.15 -15.37
C LYS A 306 -7.56 22.28 -16.90
N ARG A 307 -6.63 21.59 -17.56
CA ARG A 307 -6.51 21.63 -19.03
C ARG A 307 -7.36 20.57 -19.77
N ASN A 308 -7.96 19.58 -19.06
CA ASN A 308 -8.74 18.51 -19.70
C ASN A 308 -9.99 18.12 -18.88
N ASP A 309 -10.86 19.12 -18.60
CA ASP A 309 -12.12 18.93 -17.85
C ASP A 309 -13.11 17.91 -18.47
N SER A 310 -12.99 17.60 -19.77
CA SER A 310 -13.87 16.65 -20.44
C SER A 310 -13.57 15.19 -20.14
N ALA A 311 -12.29 14.83 -19.93
CA ALA A 311 -11.88 13.46 -19.63
C ALA A 311 -12.16 13.13 -18.16
N THR A 312 -11.91 14.08 -17.23
CA THR A 312 -12.15 13.90 -15.79
C THR A 312 -13.63 13.73 -15.46
N LYS A 313 -14.53 14.40 -16.20
CA LYS A 313 -15.98 14.22 -16.07
C LYS A 313 -16.46 12.82 -16.49
N ARG A 314 -15.77 12.15 -17.40
CA ARG A 314 -16.09 10.78 -17.82
C ARG A 314 -15.80 9.77 -16.72
N TYR A 315 -14.67 9.87 -16.03
CA TYR A 315 -14.31 8.99 -14.93
C TYR A 315 -15.22 9.13 -13.72
N ILE A 316 -15.65 10.35 -13.39
CA ILE A 316 -16.62 10.59 -12.30
C ILE A 316 -18.00 10.00 -12.65
N ARG A 317 -18.43 10.08 -13.91
CA ARG A 317 -19.69 9.49 -14.37
C ARG A 317 -19.69 7.96 -14.33
N GLU A 318 -18.57 7.33 -14.69
CA GLU A 318 -18.47 5.87 -14.65
C GLU A 318 -18.42 5.33 -13.22
N ALA A 319 -17.81 6.06 -12.28
CA ALA A 319 -17.84 5.70 -10.85
C ALA A 319 -19.25 5.90 -10.22
N GLU A 320 -20.02 6.90 -10.66
CA GLU A 320 -21.38 7.14 -10.19
C GLU A 320 -22.42 6.19 -10.79
N VAL A 321 -22.21 5.68 -12.01
CA VAL A 321 -23.11 4.74 -12.67
C VAL A 321 -23.08 3.34 -12.07
N PHE A 322 -21.97 2.94 -11.42
CA PHE A 322 -21.89 1.63 -10.76
C PHE A 322 -22.60 1.55 -9.39
N GLU A 323 -23.06 2.69 -8.83
CA GLU A 323 -23.77 2.71 -7.52
C GLU A 323 -25.30 2.56 -7.63
N ILE A 324 -25.91 2.56 -8.83
CA ILE A 324 -27.37 2.67 -8.98
C ILE A 324 -28.07 1.34 -9.30
N ASP A 325 -27.37 0.29 -9.72
CA ASP A 325 -28.01 -0.95 -10.19
C ASP A 325 -28.19 -2.08 -9.15
N SER A 326 -28.06 -1.83 -7.87
CA SER A 326 -28.13 -2.89 -6.85
C SER A 326 -29.18 -2.69 -5.76
N ILE A 327 -30.27 -1.95 -5.98
CA ILE A 327 -31.43 -2.00 -5.06
C ILE A 327 -32.72 -1.77 -5.85
N THR A 328 -33.35 -2.83 -6.33
CA THR A 328 -34.80 -2.88 -6.50
C THR A 328 -35.39 -3.85 -5.48
N PRO A 329 -36.25 -3.41 -4.56
CA PRO A 329 -37.02 -4.32 -3.74
C PRO A 329 -38.27 -4.76 -4.55
N ASP A 330 -38.34 -6.05 -4.86
CA ASP A 330 -39.58 -6.68 -5.29
C ASP A 330 -40.58 -6.68 -4.13
N SER A 331 -41.62 -5.87 -4.27
CA SER A 331 -42.80 -5.95 -3.43
C SER A 331 -44.01 -6.02 -4.34
N GLU A 332 -44.46 -7.22 -4.69
CA GLU A 332 -45.86 -7.48 -4.98
C GLU A 332 -46.24 -8.87 -4.47
N ILE A 333 -46.74 -8.91 -3.24
CA ILE A 333 -47.60 -10.00 -2.77
C ILE A 333 -49.03 -9.61 -3.13
N ARG A 334 -49.54 -10.18 -4.20
CA ARG A 334 -51.02 -10.22 -4.42
C ARG A 334 -51.59 -11.38 -3.61
N GLY A 335 -52.46 -11.02 -2.68
CA GLY A 335 -53.35 -11.95 -2.04
C GLY A 335 -54.42 -12.51 -3.02
N THR A 336 -54.70 -13.77 -2.88
CA THR A 336 -56.00 -14.34 -3.22
C THR A 336 -56.43 -15.32 -2.13
N SER A 337 -57.58 -14.99 -1.61
CA SER A 337 -58.40 -15.83 -0.74
C SER A 337 -58.79 -17.14 -1.41
N PHE A 338 -58.68 -18.24 -0.69
CA PHE A 338 -59.76 -19.21 -0.35
C PHE A 338 -59.25 -20.11 0.77
#